data_f00bf1a6c3632eb23c999cc8888cc929
#
_entry.id   f00bf1a6c3632eb23c999cc8888cc929
#
_cell.length_a   1.000
_cell.length_b   1.000
_cell.length_c   1.000
_cell.angle_alpha   90.00
_cell.angle_beta   90.00
_cell.angle_gamma   90.00
#
_symmetry.space_group_name_H-M   'P 1'
#
loop_
_entity.id
_entity.type
_entity.pdbx_description
1 polymer ?
#
loop_
_entity_poly.entity_id
_entity_poly.type
_entity_poly.pdbx_seq_one_letter_code
_entity_poly.pdbx_strand_id
1 'polypeptide(L)'
;MKDLKIVLENRPGTLADMGEALGKVGINVDGGCGFPCEGKGIAHILIEDSVAARRVIEETGNKVLEEREVLVLDIEDRPGTLGQVCRRIASAGANIDLLYLAANNRIVIGVDDLDKARGAI
;
A
#
# COMPACT_ATOMS: atom_id res chain seq x y z
N MET A 1 -2.20 7.79 -6.81
CA MET A 1 -2.30 6.37 -6.40
C MET A 1 -2.80 6.25 -4.98
N LYS A 2 -3.47 5.17 -4.69
CA LYS A 2 -4.05 4.93 -3.37
C LYS A 2 -3.63 3.58 -2.82
N ASP A 3 -3.59 3.49 -1.51
CA ASP A 3 -3.42 2.24 -0.79
C ASP A 3 -4.79 1.70 -0.40
N LEU A 4 -5.02 0.42 -0.67
CA LEU A 4 -6.19 -0.30 -0.17
C LEU A 4 -5.74 -1.26 0.93
N LYS A 5 -6.37 -1.16 2.08
CA LYS A 5 -6.19 -2.11 3.18
C LYS A 5 -7.28 -3.16 3.11
N ILE A 6 -6.89 -4.42 3.01
CA ILE A 6 -7.79 -5.53 2.72
C ILE A 6 -7.69 -6.59 3.81
N VAL A 7 -8.83 -7.12 4.24
CA VAL A 7 -8.88 -8.30 5.11
C VAL A 7 -9.15 -9.53 4.26
N LEU A 8 -8.32 -10.54 4.46
CA LEU A 8 -8.40 -11.84 3.80
C LEU A 8 -8.47 -12.94 4.85
N GLU A 9 -9.01 -14.10 4.47
CA GLU A 9 -8.81 -15.28 5.30
C GLU A 9 -7.34 -15.69 5.26
N ASN A 10 -6.78 -16.01 6.41
CA ASN A 10 -5.38 -16.45 6.51
C ASN A 10 -5.28 -17.93 6.19
N ARG A 11 -5.35 -18.27 4.89
CA ARG A 11 -5.25 -19.63 4.38
C ARG A 11 -4.63 -19.65 2.98
N PRO A 12 -4.12 -20.78 2.54
CA PRO A 12 -3.57 -20.89 1.18
C PRO A 12 -4.62 -20.52 0.13
N GLY A 13 -4.20 -19.75 -0.87
CA GLY A 13 -5.00 -19.42 -2.04
C GLY A 13 -5.76 -18.10 -1.99
N THR A 14 -5.97 -17.48 -0.83
CA THR A 14 -6.73 -16.22 -0.78
C THR A 14 -6.03 -15.08 -1.50
N LEU A 15 -4.72 -14.95 -1.33
CA LEU A 15 -3.94 -13.96 -2.09
C LEU A 15 -3.90 -14.27 -3.58
N ALA A 16 -3.80 -15.54 -3.92
CA ALA A 16 -3.81 -15.97 -5.32
C ALA A 16 -5.14 -15.61 -6.00
N ASP A 17 -6.25 -15.89 -5.34
CA ASP A 17 -7.59 -15.59 -5.86
C ASP A 17 -7.74 -14.08 -6.12
N MET A 18 -7.30 -13.25 -5.19
CA MET A 18 -7.36 -11.80 -5.33
C MET A 18 -6.47 -11.31 -6.47
N GLY A 19 -5.23 -11.76 -6.50
CA GLY A 19 -4.27 -11.36 -7.54
C GLY A 19 -4.70 -11.77 -8.94
N GLU A 20 -5.21 -12.98 -9.08
CA GLU A 20 -5.74 -13.47 -10.36
C GLU A 20 -6.96 -12.67 -10.82
N ALA A 21 -7.86 -12.35 -9.90
CA ALA A 21 -9.06 -11.56 -10.22
C ALA A 21 -8.70 -10.16 -10.71
N LEU A 22 -7.75 -9.51 -10.05
CA LEU A 22 -7.25 -8.18 -10.48
C LEU A 22 -6.57 -8.27 -11.84
N GLY A 23 -5.75 -9.29 -12.05
CA GLY A 23 -5.06 -9.50 -13.32
C GLY A 23 -5.99 -9.73 -14.50
N LYS A 24 -7.10 -10.44 -14.29
CA LYS A 24 -8.09 -10.70 -15.34
C LYS A 24 -8.71 -9.45 -15.93
N VAL A 25 -8.86 -8.41 -15.13
CA VAL A 25 -9.43 -7.13 -15.58
C VAL A 25 -8.36 -6.10 -15.88
N GLY A 26 -7.09 -6.50 -15.92
CA GLY A 26 -5.99 -5.62 -16.29
C GLY A 26 -5.56 -4.63 -15.22
N ILE A 27 -5.89 -4.89 -13.96
CA ILE A 27 -5.47 -4.04 -12.84
C ILE A 27 -4.11 -4.50 -12.33
N ASN A 28 -3.12 -3.62 -12.42
CA ASN A 28 -1.78 -3.90 -11.91
C ASN A 28 -1.68 -3.51 -10.44
N VAL A 29 -1.01 -4.37 -9.66
CA VAL A 29 -0.64 -4.06 -8.27
C VAL A 29 0.77 -3.51 -8.31
N ASP A 30 0.93 -2.22 -8.05
CA ASP A 30 2.21 -1.52 -8.17
C ASP A 30 3.10 -1.71 -6.94
N GLY A 31 2.55 -2.15 -5.85
CA GLY A 31 3.28 -2.43 -4.63
C GLY A 31 2.35 -2.97 -3.57
N GLY A 32 2.90 -3.42 -2.48
CA GLY A 32 2.09 -3.91 -1.38
C GLY A 32 2.88 -4.63 -0.32
N CYS A 33 2.18 -5.00 0.73
CA CYS A 33 2.69 -5.86 1.80
C CYS A 33 1.53 -6.66 2.36
N GLY A 34 1.86 -7.73 3.06
CA GLY A 34 0.85 -8.55 3.69
C GLY A 34 1.40 -9.26 4.91
N PHE A 35 0.54 -9.49 5.88
CA PHE A 35 0.93 -10.14 7.13
C PHE A 35 -0.30 -10.69 7.85
N PRO A 36 -0.14 -11.73 8.68
CA PRO A 36 -1.25 -12.19 9.52
C PRO A 36 -1.43 -11.28 10.72
N CYS A 37 -2.68 -11.06 11.11
CA CYS A 37 -3.01 -10.26 12.27
C CYS A 37 -4.29 -10.80 12.90
N GLU A 38 -4.20 -11.23 14.16
CA GLU A 38 -5.35 -11.72 14.93
C GLU A 38 -6.18 -12.79 14.19
N GLY A 39 -5.51 -13.74 13.57
CA GLY A 39 -6.15 -14.85 12.87
C GLY A 39 -6.64 -14.53 11.46
N LYS A 40 -6.47 -13.33 10.99
CA LYS A 40 -6.81 -12.90 9.63
C LYS A 40 -5.56 -12.53 8.85
N GLY A 41 -5.68 -12.45 7.53
CA GLY A 41 -4.67 -11.85 6.69
C GLY A 41 -4.98 -10.37 6.47
N ILE A 42 -3.95 -9.54 6.55
CA ILE A 42 -4.05 -8.12 6.21
C ILE A 42 -3.15 -7.90 5.00
N ALA A 43 -3.68 -7.27 3.96
CA ALA A 43 -2.89 -6.87 2.80
C ALA A 43 -3.08 -5.38 2.53
N HIS A 44 -1.98 -4.74 2.18
CA HIS A 44 -2.00 -3.39 1.61
C HIS A 44 -1.54 -3.50 0.17
N ILE A 45 -2.27 -2.87 -0.73
CA ILE A 45 -1.87 -2.83 -2.14
C ILE A 45 -1.94 -1.39 -2.68
N LEU A 46 -0.98 -1.07 -3.53
CA LEU A 46 -0.91 0.21 -4.22
C LEU A 46 -1.49 0.07 -5.61
N ILE A 47 -2.52 0.85 -5.92
CA ILE A 47 -3.21 0.81 -7.20
C ILE A 47 -3.59 2.21 -7.71
N GLU A 48 -3.73 2.33 -9.04
CA GLU A 48 -4.19 3.57 -9.67
C GLU A 48 -5.71 3.67 -9.64
N ASP A 49 -6.41 2.68 -10.17
CA ASP A 49 -7.88 2.67 -10.23
C ASP A 49 -8.46 1.96 -9.01
N SER A 50 -8.63 2.69 -7.93
CA SER A 50 -9.13 2.15 -6.67
C SER A 50 -10.60 1.74 -6.74
N VAL A 51 -11.40 2.39 -7.58
CA VAL A 51 -12.82 2.05 -7.72
C VAL A 51 -12.99 0.68 -8.35
N ALA A 52 -12.32 0.43 -9.46
CA ALA A 52 -12.36 -0.86 -10.15
C ALA A 52 -11.74 -1.96 -9.29
N ALA A 53 -10.60 -1.69 -8.65
CA ALA A 53 -9.93 -2.66 -7.79
C ALA A 53 -10.78 -3.08 -6.59
N ARG A 54 -11.41 -2.11 -5.93
CA ARG A 54 -12.29 -2.38 -4.80
C ARG A 54 -13.42 -3.33 -5.18
N ARG A 55 -14.07 -3.08 -6.32
CA ARG A 55 -15.15 -3.93 -6.83
C ARG A 55 -14.67 -5.36 -7.02
N VAL A 56 -13.55 -5.54 -7.70
CA VAL A 56 -12.98 -6.86 -7.97
C VAL A 56 -12.63 -7.60 -6.69
N ILE A 57 -12.00 -6.91 -5.75
CA ILE A 57 -11.61 -7.48 -4.45
C ILE A 57 -12.84 -7.94 -3.67
N GLU A 58 -13.88 -7.12 -3.63
CA GLU A 58 -15.11 -7.46 -2.93
C GLU A 58 -15.84 -8.64 -3.58
N GLU A 59 -15.80 -8.75 -4.91
CA GLU A 59 -16.36 -9.89 -5.64
C GLU A 59 -15.67 -11.22 -5.30
N THR A 60 -14.42 -11.19 -4.87
CA THR A 60 -13.70 -12.40 -4.41
C THR A 60 -14.08 -12.79 -2.97
N GLY A 61 -14.95 -12.03 -2.32
CA GLY A 61 -15.36 -12.27 -0.94
C GLY A 61 -14.47 -11.63 0.11
N ASN A 62 -13.49 -10.84 -0.30
CA ASN A 62 -12.62 -10.11 0.61
C ASN A 62 -13.22 -8.73 0.93
N LYS A 63 -12.73 -8.12 2.01
CA LYS A 63 -13.24 -6.84 2.46
C LYS A 63 -12.17 -5.76 2.38
N VAL A 64 -12.49 -4.64 1.74
CA VAL A 64 -11.65 -3.45 1.76
C VAL A 64 -12.01 -2.65 3.01
N LEU A 65 -11.08 -2.57 3.95
CA LEU A 65 -11.27 -1.85 5.22
C LEU A 65 -11.04 -0.35 5.08
N GLU A 66 -10.08 0.02 4.25
CA GLU A 66 -9.66 1.41 4.14
C GLU A 66 -9.08 1.68 2.75
N GLU A 67 -9.38 2.85 2.24
CA GLU A 67 -8.79 3.38 1.02
C GLU A 67 -8.24 4.77 1.37
N ARG A 68 -6.96 5.00 1.09
CA ARG A 68 -6.33 6.27 1.46
C ARG A 68 -5.28 6.70 0.45
N GLU A 69 -5.10 8.01 0.36
CA GLU A 69 -3.98 8.57 -0.37
C GLU A 69 -2.69 8.35 0.39
N VAL A 70 -1.64 8.01 -0.35
CA VAL A 70 -0.31 7.78 0.21
C VAL A 70 0.72 8.55 -0.62
N LEU A 71 1.89 8.74 -0.02
CA LEU A 71 3.04 9.26 -0.77
C LEU A 71 3.69 8.11 -1.51
N VAL A 72 4.00 8.34 -2.79
CA VAL A 72 4.75 7.39 -3.61
C VAL A 72 5.97 8.13 -4.12
N LEU A 73 7.15 7.71 -3.68
CA LEU A 73 8.39 8.41 -3.94
C LEU A 73 9.38 7.51 -4.66
N ASP A 74 10.07 8.06 -5.65
CA ASP A 74 11.24 7.40 -6.23
C ASP A 74 12.39 7.55 -5.26
N ILE A 75 13.08 6.45 -4.98
CA ILE A 75 14.26 6.48 -4.09
C ILE A 75 15.43 5.76 -4.75
N GLU A 76 16.63 6.19 -4.42
CA GLU A 76 17.83 5.44 -4.79
C GLU A 76 17.94 4.21 -3.90
N ASP A 77 18.22 3.07 -4.50
CA ASP A 77 18.41 1.81 -3.77
C ASP A 77 19.84 1.74 -3.24
N ARG A 78 20.09 2.43 -2.12
CA ARG A 78 21.38 2.46 -1.44
C ARG A 78 21.18 2.61 0.09
N PRO A 79 22.17 2.16 0.87
CA PRO A 79 22.07 2.31 2.33
C PRO A 79 21.85 3.76 2.75
N GLY A 80 20.92 3.97 3.66
CA GLY A 80 20.63 5.28 4.25
C GLY A 80 19.54 6.10 3.57
N THR A 81 19.16 5.81 2.33
CA THR A 81 18.15 6.60 1.62
C THR A 81 16.80 6.59 2.33
N LEU A 82 16.35 5.42 2.77
CA LEU A 82 15.10 5.27 3.51
C LEU A 82 15.09 6.13 4.78
N GLY A 83 16.15 6.05 5.55
CA GLY A 83 16.27 6.83 6.78
C GLY A 83 16.26 8.32 6.54
N GLN A 84 16.89 8.79 5.45
CA GLN A 84 16.90 10.21 5.08
C GLN A 84 15.50 10.72 4.75
N VAL A 85 14.73 9.96 3.98
CA VAL A 85 13.35 10.32 3.62
C VAL A 85 12.47 10.37 4.87
N CYS A 86 12.53 9.32 5.69
CA CYS A 86 11.75 9.26 6.93
C CYS A 86 12.10 10.39 7.90
N ARG A 87 13.38 10.77 7.98
CA ARG A 87 13.81 11.87 8.84
C ARG A 87 13.24 13.21 8.39
N ARG A 88 13.20 13.46 7.09
CA ARG A 88 12.60 14.69 6.58
C ARG A 88 11.11 14.78 6.91
N ILE A 89 10.38 13.69 6.76
CA ILE A 89 8.96 13.62 7.09
C ILE A 89 8.73 13.84 8.59
N ALA A 90 9.52 13.18 9.42
CA ALA A 90 9.46 13.33 10.88
C ALA A 90 9.76 14.77 11.32
N SER A 91 10.76 15.39 10.72
CA SER A 91 11.13 16.77 11.02
C SER A 91 10.05 17.77 10.64
N ALA A 92 9.20 17.44 9.69
CA ALA A 92 8.03 18.25 9.32
C ALA A 92 6.84 18.04 10.27
N GLY A 93 6.93 17.11 11.21
CA GLY A 93 5.88 16.83 12.19
C GLY A 93 4.82 15.83 11.72
N ALA A 94 5.06 15.12 10.64
CA ALA A 94 4.15 14.06 10.18
C ALA A 94 4.59 12.71 10.73
N ASN A 95 3.62 11.91 11.17
CA ASN A 95 3.87 10.55 11.65
C ASN A 95 3.66 9.56 10.52
N ILE A 96 4.63 8.68 10.32
CA ILE A 96 4.55 7.59 9.35
C ILE A 96 3.85 6.40 10.02
N ASP A 97 2.75 5.95 9.44
CA ASP A 97 1.98 4.81 9.96
C ASP A 97 1.93 3.63 8.98
N LEU A 98 2.47 3.78 7.78
CA LEU A 98 2.53 2.72 6.78
C LEU A 98 3.77 2.93 5.91
N LEU A 99 4.47 1.84 5.63
CA LEU A 99 5.64 1.90 4.74
C LEU A 99 5.84 0.55 4.07
N TYR A 100 5.96 0.57 2.74
CA TYR A 100 6.37 -0.60 1.98
C TYR A 100 7.04 -0.20 0.66
N LEU A 101 7.74 -1.14 0.05
CA LEU A 101 8.39 -0.93 -1.24
C LEU A 101 7.41 -1.22 -2.37
N ALA A 102 7.61 -0.53 -3.47
CA ALA A 102 6.84 -0.70 -4.69
C ALA A 102 7.77 -0.91 -5.89
N ALA A 103 7.19 -1.28 -7.01
CA ALA A 103 7.93 -1.50 -8.24
C ALA A 103 8.68 -0.24 -8.68
N ASN A 104 9.77 -0.43 -9.43
CA ASN A 104 10.59 0.63 -10.01
C ASN A 104 11.29 1.53 -8.97
N ASN A 105 11.83 0.92 -7.92
CA ASN A 105 12.55 1.62 -6.86
C ASN A 105 11.73 2.75 -6.22
N ARG A 106 10.47 2.46 -5.96
CA ARG A 106 9.58 3.40 -5.27
C ARG A 106 9.32 2.94 -3.85
N ILE A 107 9.01 3.90 -3.01
CA ILE A 107 8.58 3.65 -1.64
C ILE A 107 7.19 4.25 -1.45
N VAL A 108 6.35 3.53 -0.74
CA VAL A 108 4.99 3.96 -0.38
C VAL A 108 4.99 4.33 1.10
N ILE A 109 4.52 5.52 1.40
CA ILE A 109 4.48 6.02 2.77
C ILE A 109 3.09 6.55 3.08
N GLY A 110 2.47 5.97 4.11
CA GLY A 110 1.24 6.49 4.70
C GLY A 110 1.58 7.36 5.90
N VAL A 111 0.94 8.52 5.99
CA VAL A 111 1.18 9.48 7.05
C VAL A 111 -0.14 9.99 7.61
N ASP A 112 -0.10 10.54 8.82
CA ASP A 112 -1.26 11.16 9.46
C ASP A 112 -1.59 12.55 8.88
N ASP A 113 -0.60 13.24 8.31
CA ASP A 113 -0.77 14.57 7.73
C ASP A 113 -0.02 14.67 6.41
N LEU A 114 -0.76 14.47 5.31
CA LEU A 114 -0.21 14.49 3.95
C LEU A 114 0.38 15.85 3.57
N ASP A 115 -0.25 16.94 3.98
CA ASP A 115 0.23 18.28 3.62
C ASP A 115 1.59 18.57 4.24
N LYS A 116 1.77 18.23 5.51
CA LYS A 116 3.08 18.37 6.17
C LYS A 116 4.15 17.52 5.50
N ALA A 117 3.81 16.27 5.19
CA ALA A 117 4.75 15.35 4.57
C ALA A 117 5.13 15.79 3.16
N ARG A 118 4.17 16.24 2.36
CA ARG A 118 4.44 16.74 1.01
C ARG A 118 5.36 17.95 1.00
N GLY A 119 5.23 18.81 1.98
CA GLY A 119 6.12 19.96 2.12
C GLY A 119 7.56 19.63 2.48
N ALA A 120 7.82 18.40 2.94
CA ALA A 120 9.15 17.94 3.39
C ALA A 120 9.95 17.22 2.30
N ILE A 121 9.33 16.88 1.19
CA ILE A 121 9.94 16.07 0.14
C ILE A 121 9.99 16.77 -1.20
#